data_3053415da5f5b498d7534955faf3a28e
#
_entry.id   3053415da5f5b498d7534955faf3a28e
#
_cell.length_a   1.000
_cell.length_b   1.000
_cell.length_c   1.000
_cell.angle_alpha   90.00
_cell.angle_beta   90.00
_cell.angle_gamma   90.00
#
_symmetry.space_group_name_H-M   'P 1'
#
loop_
_entity.id
_entity.type
_entity.pdbx_description
1 polymer ?
#
loop_
_entity_poly.entity_id
_entity_poly.type
_entity_poly.pdbx_seq_one_letter_code
_entity_poly.pdbx_strand_id
1 'polypeptide(L)'
;MDSIINFFSLNVGMSNTLARLSALIKAEYLDIIFLQEIRLNSEQIEHLLKGFKAAVNVDPSQPSKPGTAIVWKEALPVTDVCPLVLCRAQLATLGPYKLLNVYAPSGSDEKHERNVFFGQEIFTSLQLDLQANWILGGDYNCVLNALDIEGGVGFNQKKCPALEDLYELLI
;
A
#
# COMPACT_ATOMS: atom_id res chain seq x y z
N MET A 1 16.16 17.92 -16.14
CA MET A 1 15.77 18.21 -14.74
C MET A 1 15.14 16.96 -14.20
N ASP A 2 15.83 16.32 -13.28
CA ASP A 2 15.26 15.15 -12.60
C ASP A 2 14.13 15.65 -11.71
N SER A 3 12.90 15.31 -12.07
CA SER A 3 11.73 15.70 -11.27
C SER A 3 11.67 14.80 -10.03
N ILE A 4 11.63 15.42 -8.86
CA ILE A 4 11.39 14.69 -7.60
C ILE A 4 9.93 14.21 -7.62
N ILE A 5 9.71 12.93 -7.30
CA ILE A 5 8.39 12.33 -7.14
C ILE A 5 8.17 12.07 -5.65
N ASN A 6 7.08 12.62 -5.11
CA ASN A 6 6.74 12.51 -3.71
C ASN A 6 5.72 11.39 -3.50
N PHE A 7 6.09 10.40 -2.69
CA PHE A 7 5.25 9.27 -2.31
C PHE A 7 4.66 9.47 -0.91
N PHE A 8 3.46 8.96 -0.71
CA PHE A 8 2.80 8.96 0.57
C PHE A 8 2.01 7.66 0.77
N SER A 9 1.99 7.14 2.00
CA SER A 9 1.17 5.99 2.37
C SER A 9 0.26 6.34 3.55
N LEU A 10 -1.02 5.98 3.47
CA LEU A 10 -2.01 6.32 4.48
C LEU A 10 -3.06 5.22 4.63
N ASN A 11 -3.18 4.68 5.84
CA ASN A 11 -4.37 3.93 6.25
C ASN A 11 -5.50 4.93 6.54
N VAL A 12 -6.58 4.90 5.74
CA VAL A 12 -7.68 5.86 5.84
C VAL A 12 -8.71 5.51 6.91
N GLY A 13 -8.75 4.26 7.37
CA GLY A 13 -9.61 3.81 8.44
C GLY A 13 -11.11 4.10 8.21
N MET A 14 -11.88 4.14 9.32
CA MET A 14 -13.34 4.32 9.29
C MET A 14 -13.81 5.79 9.34
N SER A 15 -12.92 6.78 9.44
CA SER A 15 -13.29 8.18 9.68
C SER A 15 -12.88 9.11 8.54
N ASN A 16 -13.43 10.33 8.54
CA ASN A 16 -13.30 11.48 7.62
C ASN A 16 -11.90 11.76 6.98
N THR A 17 -11.07 10.76 6.82
CA THR A 17 -9.65 10.84 6.44
C THR A 17 -9.48 11.33 5.00
N LEU A 18 -10.47 11.09 4.12
CA LEU A 18 -10.39 11.57 2.73
C LEU A 18 -10.51 13.10 2.61
N ALA A 19 -11.25 13.76 3.49
CA ALA A 19 -11.27 15.22 3.55
C ALA A 19 -9.91 15.77 3.99
N ARG A 20 -9.26 15.09 4.95
CA ARG A 20 -7.88 15.41 5.37
C ARG A 20 -6.87 15.14 4.27
N LEU A 21 -7.05 14.05 3.51
CA LEU A 21 -6.20 13.71 2.38
C LEU A 21 -6.21 14.81 1.30
N SER A 22 -7.38 15.36 0.96
CA SER A 22 -7.48 16.47 0.00
C SER A 22 -6.70 17.72 0.46
N ALA A 23 -6.70 18.02 1.75
CA ALA A 23 -5.91 19.11 2.31
C ALA A 23 -4.40 18.78 2.29
N LEU A 24 -4.03 17.56 2.66
CA LEU A 24 -2.65 17.09 2.68
C LEU A 24 -2.01 17.11 1.28
N ILE A 25 -2.71 16.62 0.26
CA ILE A 25 -2.24 16.62 -1.14
C ILE A 25 -1.87 18.04 -1.60
N LYS A 26 -2.68 19.03 -1.22
CA LYS A 26 -2.41 20.43 -1.56
C LYS A 26 -1.22 21.01 -0.81
N ALA A 27 -1.02 20.61 0.43
CA ALA A 27 0.05 21.12 1.28
C ALA A 27 1.41 20.49 0.96
N GLU A 28 1.44 19.19 0.67
CA GLU A 28 2.67 18.38 0.59
C GLU A 28 3.13 18.08 -0.86
N TYR A 29 2.45 18.62 -1.88
CA TYR A 29 2.78 18.39 -3.30
C TYR A 29 2.93 16.89 -3.65
N LEU A 30 2.04 16.05 -3.10
CA LEU A 30 2.08 14.62 -3.31
C LEU A 30 1.82 14.24 -4.77
N ASP A 31 2.53 13.22 -5.25
CA ASP A 31 2.46 12.74 -6.62
C ASP A 31 1.84 11.35 -6.71
N ILE A 32 2.19 10.47 -5.79
CA ILE A 32 1.67 9.10 -5.69
C ILE A 32 1.28 8.80 -4.24
N ILE A 33 0.11 8.17 -4.05
CA ILE A 33 -0.46 7.90 -2.75
C ILE A 33 -0.91 6.43 -2.69
N PHE A 34 -0.42 5.72 -1.69
CA PHE A 34 -0.87 4.38 -1.34
C PHE A 34 -1.91 4.47 -0.23
N LEU A 35 -3.13 4.02 -0.50
CA LEU A 35 -4.23 4.03 0.45
C LEU A 35 -4.56 2.62 0.92
N GLN A 36 -4.82 2.47 2.22
CA GLN A 36 -5.29 1.25 2.84
C GLN A 36 -6.60 1.52 3.58
N GLU A 37 -7.38 0.48 3.83
CA GLU A 37 -8.73 0.52 4.42
C GLU A 37 -9.75 1.34 3.62
N ILE A 38 -9.56 1.42 2.30
CA ILE A 38 -10.47 2.16 1.42
C ILE A 38 -11.78 1.39 1.19
N ARG A 39 -12.90 2.12 1.12
CA ARG A 39 -14.24 1.61 0.77
C ARG A 39 -14.88 2.38 -0.38
N LEU A 40 -14.12 3.21 -1.06
CA LEU A 40 -14.55 3.97 -2.23
C LEU A 40 -14.13 3.26 -3.51
N ASN A 41 -14.85 3.51 -4.58
CA ASN A 41 -14.43 3.13 -5.93
C ASN A 41 -13.52 4.21 -6.55
N SER A 42 -12.94 3.90 -7.72
CA SER A 42 -12.01 4.81 -8.41
C SER A 42 -12.65 6.15 -8.75
N GLU A 43 -13.87 6.18 -9.27
CA GLU A 43 -14.59 7.41 -9.64
C GLU A 43 -14.81 8.33 -8.44
N GLN A 44 -15.16 7.77 -7.29
CA GLN A 44 -15.34 8.53 -6.05
C GLN A 44 -14.03 9.16 -5.58
N ILE A 45 -12.91 8.42 -5.69
CA ILE A 45 -11.59 8.95 -5.33
C ILE A 45 -11.18 10.06 -6.30
N GLU A 46 -11.30 9.85 -7.61
CA GLU A 46 -10.95 10.83 -8.64
C GLU A 46 -11.82 12.10 -8.55
N HIS A 47 -13.09 11.95 -8.18
CA HIS A 47 -13.97 13.10 -7.92
C HIS A 47 -13.51 13.94 -6.72
N LEU A 48 -13.04 13.28 -5.65
CA LEU A 48 -12.53 13.96 -4.44
C LEU A 48 -11.15 14.58 -4.67
N LEU A 49 -10.31 13.93 -5.47
CA LEU A 49 -8.91 14.28 -5.69
C LEU A 49 -8.70 14.70 -7.15
N LYS A 50 -9.24 15.86 -7.52
CA LYS A 50 -9.15 16.38 -8.90
C LYS A 50 -7.70 16.45 -9.40
N GLY A 51 -7.48 15.95 -10.61
CA GLY A 51 -6.16 15.86 -11.24
C GLY A 51 -5.37 14.60 -10.88
N PHE A 52 -6.01 13.67 -10.15
CA PHE A 52 -5.46 12.35 -9.87
C PHE A 52 -6.29 11.27 -10.55
N LYS A 53 -5.62 10.16 -10.86
CA LYS A 53 -6.20 8.87 -11.22
C LYS A 53 -6.14 7.92 -10.05
N ALA A 54 -7.05 6.95 -10.01
CA ALA A 54 -7.10 5.95 -8.96
C ALA A 54 -7.37 4.56 -9.51
N ALA A 55 -6.64 3.57 -9.01
CA ALA A 55 -6.97 2.16 -9.17
C ALA A 55 -7.27 1.56 -7.80
N VAL A 56 -8.44 0.95 -7.67
CA VAL A 56 -8.96 0.42 -6.41
C VAL A 56 -9.01 -1.10 -6.46
N ASN A 57 -8.53 -1.73 -5.42
CA ASN A 57 -8.57 -3.17 -5.20
C ASN A 57 -9.52 -3.48 -4.03
N VAL A 58 -10.78 -3.67 -4.34
CA VAL A 58 -11.86 -4.02 -3.41
C VAL A 58 -12.61 -5.24 -3.92
N ASP A 59 -13.28 -5.96 -3.02
CA ASP A 59 -14.15 -7.06 -3.40
C ASP A 59 -15.56 -6.52 -3.69
N PRO A 60 -16.03 -6.54 -4.95
CA PRO A 60 -17.34 -6.02 -5.31
C PRO A 60 -18.49 -6.82 -4.68
N SER A 61 -18.24 -8.08 -4.29
CA SER A 61 -19.22 -8.92 -3.60
C SER A 61 -19.34 -8.60 -2.10
N GLN A 62 -18.35 -7.90 -1.55
CA GLN A 62 -18.26 -7.53 -0.13
C GLN A 62 -17.91 -6.03 0.04
N PRO A 63 -18.86 -5.12 -0.30
CA PRO A 63 -18.57 -3.68 -0.33
C PRO A 63 -18.23 -3.07 1.05
N SER A 64 -18.56 -3.77 2.14
CA SER A 64 -18.14 -3.38 3.50
C SER A 64 -16.69 -3.73 3.84
N LYS A 65 -16.09 -4.68 3.10
CA LYS A 65 -14.70 -5.08 3.30
C LYS A 65 -13.77 -4.00 2.78
N PRO A 66 -12.86 -3.49 3.61
CA PRO A 66 -11.91 -2.47 3.16
C PRO A 66 -10.87 -3.08 2.22
N GLY A 67 -10.41 -2.27 1.28
CA GLY A 67 -9.38 -2.65 0.32
C GLY A 67 -8.23 -1.66 0.26
N THR A 68 -7.50 -1.69 -0.86
CA THR A 68 -6.38 -0.79 -1.14
C THR A 68 -6.63 0.05 -2.38
N ALA A 69 -5.96 1.19 -2.49
CA ALA A 69 -5.92 1.97 -3.72
C ALA A 69 -4.52 2.54 -3.97
N ILE A 70 -4.11 2.58 -5.24
CA ILE A 70 -2.99 3.39 -5.70
C ILE A 70 -3.60 4.60 -6.41
N VAL A 71 -3.18 5.79 -6.00
CA VAL A 71 -3.65 7.08 -6.52
C VAL A 71 -2.44 7.86 -7.00
N TRP A 72 -2.52 8.46 -8.19
CA TRP A 72 -1.38 9.18 -8.78
C TRP A 72 -1.85 10.39 -9.56
N LYS A 73 -1.00 11.42 -9.68
CA LYS A 73 -1.25 12.56 -10.57
C LYS A 73 -1.45 12.06 -12.01
N GLU A 74 -2.49 12.52 -12.67
CA GLU A 74 -2.86 12.11 -14.04
C GLU A 74 -1.71 12.30 -15.06
N ALA A 75 -0.81 13.24 -14.82
CA ALA A 75 0.34 13.49 -15.68
C ALA A 75 1.46 12.43 -15.55
N LEU A 76 1.42 11.56 -14.52
CA LEU A 76 2.42 10.52 -14.34
C LEU A 76 2.09 9.28 -15.19
N PRO A 77 3.08 8.70 -15.87
CA PRO A 77 2.90 7.53 -16.73
C PRO A 77 2.86 6.22 -15.91
N VAL A 78 1.90 6.12 -14.99
CA VAL A 78 1.67 4.89 -14.23
C VAL A 78 0.94 3.88 -15.09
N THR A 79 1.46 2.67 -15.18
CA THR A 79 0.93 1.56 -15.99
C THR A 79 0.84 0.27 -15.18
N ASP A 80 0.30 -0.78 -15.79
CA ASP A 80 0.26 -2.16 -15.29
C ASP A 80 -0.31 -2.28 -13.88
N VAL A 81 -1.31 -1.44 -13.55
CA VAL A 81 -1.93 -1.49 -12.24
C VAL A 81 -2.81 -2.72 -12.13
N CYS A 82 -2.48 -3.63 -11.21
CA CYS A 82 -3.21 -4.86 -11.00
C CYS A 82 -3.29 -5.25 -9.52
N PRO A 83 -4.39 -5.92 -9.09
CA PRO A 83 -4.42 -6.54 -7.79
C PRO A 83 -3.47 -7.75 -7.76
N LEU A 84 -2.66 -7.87 -6.69
CA LEU A 84 -1.89 -9.07 -6.39
C LEU A 84 -2.66 -9.99 -5.44
N VAL A 85 -3.16 -9.42 -4.36
CA VAL A 85 -4.03 -10.11 -3.40
C VAL A 85 -5.28 -9.26 -3.23
N LEU A 86 -6.44 -9.86 -3.42
CA LEU A 86 -7.73 -9.16 -3.38
C LEU A 86 -7.91 -8.40 -2.05
N CYS A 87 -8.25 -7.13 -2.13
CA CYS A 87 -8.38 -6.19 -1.02
C CYS A 87 -7.09 -5.91 -0.22
N ARG A 88 -5.97 -6.57 -0.51
CA ARG A 88 -4.79 -6.57 0.36
C ARG A 88 -3.52 -6.03 -0.29
N ALA A 89 -3.32 -6.29 -1.58
CA ALA A 89 -2.10 -5.85 -2.25
C ALA A 89 -2.35 -5.48 -3.71
N GLN A 90 -1.68 -4.43 -4.16
CA GLN A 90 -1.69 -3.93 -5.55
C GLN A 90 -0.29 -3.65 -6.04
N LEU A 91 -0.07 -3.96 -7.31
CA LEU A 91 1.13 -3.62 -8.06
C LEU A 91 0.82 -2.52 -9.08
N ALA A 92 1.80 -1.65 -9.34
CA ALA A 92 1.80 -0.72 -10.47
C ALA A 92 3.24 -0.54 -10.99
N THR A 93 3.38 0.07 -12.16
CA THR A 93 4.67 0.39 -12.77
C THR A 93 4.78 1.89 -13.02
N LEU A 94 5.91 2.50 -12.68
CA LEU A 94 6.24 3.88 -13.00
C LEU A 94 7.66 3.94 -13.59
N GLY A 95 7.79 3.93 -14.91
CA GLY A 95 9.09 3.86 -15.58
C GLY A 95 9.87 2.61 -15.13
N PRO A 96 11.08 2.76 -14.53
CA PRO A 96 11.87 1.63 -14.05
C PRO A 96 11.45 1.13 -12.66
N TYR A 97 10.45 1.76 -12.04
CA TYR A 97 10.04 1.44 -10.68
C TYR A 97 8.82 0.54 -10.65
N LYS A 98 8.85 -0.47 -9.78
CA LYS A 98 7.68 -1.27 -9.38
C LYS A 98 7.15 -0.73 -8.05
N LEU A 99 5.86 -0.43 -8.03
CA LEU A 99 5.16 0.13 -6.88
C LEU A 99 4.32 -0.96 -6.24
N LEU A 100 4.53 -1.24 -4.96
CA LEU A 100 3.74 -2.22 -4.21
C LEU A 100 3.04 -1.55 -3.03
N ASN A 101 1.70 -1.52 -3.08
CA ASN A 101 0.85 -1.08 -1.97
C ASN A 101 0.28 -2.28 -1.23
N VAL A 102 0.49 -2.32 0.09
CA VAL A 102 0.12 -3.46 0.96
C VAL A 102 -0.80 -3.02 2.09
N TYR A 103 -1.79 -3.85 2.40
CA TYR A 103 -2.60 -3.81 3.61
C TYR A 103 -2.63 -5.21 4.24
N ALA A 104 -1.68 -5.48 5.11
CA ALA A 104 -1.51 -6.80 5.71
C ALA A 104 -2.60 -7.12 6.75
N PRO A 105 -2.84 -8.41 7.06
CA PRO A 105 -3.74 -8.82 8.14
C PRO A 105 -3.42 -8.12 9.46
N SER A 106 -4.45 -7.63 10.15
CA SER A 106 -4.35 -6.87 11.41
C SER A 106 -4.87 -7.69 12.58
N GLY A 107 -4.24 -7.56 13.74
CA GLY A 107 -4.63 -8.26 14.97
C GLY A 107 -3.44 -8.96 15.65
N SER A 108 -3.54 -9.15 16.97
CA SER A 108 -2.49 -9.83 17.75
C SER A 108 -2.37 -11.31 17.38
N ASP A 109 -3.48 -11.94 17.06
CA ASP A 109 -3.56 -13.38 16.78
C ASP A 109 -3.25 -13.71 15.32
N GLU A 110 -3.12 -12.70 14.46
CA GLU A 110 -2.91 -12.85 13.02
C GLU A 110 -1.43 -12.89 12.60
N LYS A 111 -0.50 -13.14 13.53
CA LYS A 111 0.92 -13.28 13.21
C LYS A 111 1.17 -14.41 12.20
N HIS A 112 0.47 -15.53 12.34
CA HIS A 112 0.55 -16.64 11.39
C HIS A 112 0.02 -16.21 10.02
N GLU A 113 -1.12 -15.56 9.97
CA GLU A 113 -1.72 -15.06 8.72
C GLU A 113 -0.81 -14.05 8.01
N ARG A 114 -0.15 -13.14 8.75
CA ARG A 114 0.84 -12.23 8.17
C ARG A 114 2.04 -12.97 7.57
N ASN A 115 2.55 -14.00 8.23
CA ASN A 115 3.65 -14.78 7.65
C ASN A 115 3.23 -15.54 6.37
N VAL A 116 2.01 -16.09 6.34
CA VAL A 116 1.45 -16.72 5.13
C VAL A 116 1.27 -15.66 4.03
N PHE A 117 0.70 -14.50 4.38
CA PHE A 117 0.48 -13.39 3.45
C PHE A 117 1.78 -12.94 2.78
N PHE A 118 2.82 -12.61 3.54
CA PHE A 118 4.09 -12.16 2.97
C PHE A 118 4.89 -13.30 2.32
N GLY A 119 4.99 -14.45 2.97
CA GLY A 119 5.85 -15.55 2.51
C GLY A 119 5.25 -16.40 1.39
N GLN A 120 3.94 -16.38 1.21
CA GLN A 120 3.26 -17.18 0.19
C GLN A 120 2.47 -16.32 -0.79
N GLU A 121 1.49 -15.53 -0.30
CA GLU A 121 0.59 -14.80 -1.20
C GLU A 121 1.31 -13.69 -1.96
N ILE A 122 2.05 -12.82 -1.26
CA ILE A 122 2.81 -11.75 -1.91
C ILE A 122 3.97 -12.32 -2.71
N PHE A 123 4.79 -13.16 -2.10
CA PHE A 123 5.98 -13.72 -2.73
C PHE A 123 5.66 -14.48 -4.02
N THR A 124 4.63 -15.36 -3.99
CA THR A 124 4.21 -16.15 -5.16
C THR A 124 3.62 -15.27 -6.26
N SER A 125 2.92 -14.18 -5.89
CA SER A 125 2.27 -13.29 -6.85
C SER A 125 3.22 -12.29 -7.50
N LEU A 126 4.35 -11.98 -6.86
CA LEU A 126 5.32 -11.02 -7.36
C LEU A 126 6.18 -11.62 -8.45
N GLN A 127 5.97 -12.41 -9.31
CA GLN A 127 6.90 -12.82 -10.39
C GLN A 127 8.15 -11.91 -10.39
N LEU A 128 9.10 -12.22 -9.50
CA LEU A 128 10.13 -11.30 -9.04
C LEU A 128 10.99 -10.82 -10.21
N ASP A 129 10.75 -9.61 -10.66
CA ASP A 129 11.71 -8.86 -11.46
C ASP A 129 12.77 -8.28 -10.51
N LEU A 130 13.80 -9.09 -10.23
CA LEU A 130 14.93 -8.69 -9.36
C LEU A 130 15.76 -7.56 -9.96
N GLN A 131 15.51 -7.16 -11.20
CA GLN A 131 16.17 -6.03 -11.85
C GLN A 131 15.38 -4.72 -11.68
N ALA A 132 14.15 -4.80 -11.21
CA ALA A 132 13.33 -3.61 -11.00
C ALA A 132 13.74 -2.87 -9.71
N ASN A 133 13.57 -1.56 -9.73
CA ASN A 133 13.68 -0.75 -8.52
C ASN A 133 12.32 -0.77 -7.80
N TRP A 134 12.27 -1.33 -6.61
CA TRP A 134 11.04 -1.46 -5.85
C TRP A 134 10.77 -0.25 -4.95
N ILE A 135 9.52 0.19 -4.92
CA ILE A 135 8.98 1.16 -3.96
C ILE A 135 7.84 0.49 -3.22
N LEU A 136 8.07 0.22 -1.95
CA LEU A 136 7.14 -0.49 -1.07
C LEU A 136 6.45 0.51 -0.15
N GLY A 137 5.14 0.47 -0.09
CA GLY A 137 4.36 1.28 0.83
C GLY A 137 3.13 0.53 1.32
N GLY A 138 2.59 0.96 2.45
CA GLY A 138 1.39 0.31 2.96
C GLY A 138 1.30 0.27 4.48
N ASP A 139 0.30 -0.44 4.95
CA ASP A 139 0.14 -0.83 6.35
C ASP A 139 0.50 -2.30 6.49
N TYR A 140 1.69 -2.56 6.98
CA TYR A 140 2.24 -3.91 7.13
C TYR A 140 1.71 -4.62 8.39
N ASN A 141 1.06 -3.90 9.31
CA ASN A 141 0.59 -4.41 10.61
C ASN A 141 1.64 -5.21 11.40
N CYS A 142 2.91 -4.99 11.09
CA CYS A 142 4.09 -5.56 11.74
C CYS A 142 5.28 -4.61 11.59
N VAL A 143 6.39 -4.96 12.20
CA VAL A 143 7.61 -4.15 12.25
C VAL A 143 8.82 -4.96 11.83
N LEU A 144 9.81 -4.30 11.22
CA LEU A 144 11.08 -4.91 10.83
C LEU A 144 12.06 -4.95 12.02
N ASN A 145 12.07 -3.90 12.84
CA ASN A 145 13.00 -3.85 13.97
C ASN A 145 12.36 -3.24 15.24
N ALA A 146 13.07 -3.34 16.36
CA ALA A 146 12.57 -2.89 17.66
C ALA A 146 12.38 -1.35 17.74
N LEU A 147 13.09 -0.59 16.90
CA LEU A 147 13.00 0.88 16.87
C LEU A 147 11.71 1.36 16.22
N ASP A 148 11.02 0.49 15.48
CA ASP A 148 9.74 0.81 14.83
C ASP A 148 8.55 0.72 15.80
N ILE A 149 8.81 0.45 17.09
CA ILE A 149 7.77 0.33 18.10
C ILE A 149 7.87 1.46 19.12
N GLU A 150 6.82 2.23 19.22
CA GLU A 150 6.63 3.19 20.30
C GLU A 150 5.54 2.67 21.25
N GLY A 151 5.95 2.29 22.49
CA GLY A 151 5.08 1.93 23.61
C GLY A 151 4.39 0.55 23.57
N GLY A 152 4.46 -0.15 24.68
CA GLY A 152 3.49 -1.13 25.21
C GLY A 152 3.42 -2.56 24.65
N VAL A 153 3.62 -2.80 23.38
CA VAL A 153 3.54 -4.17 22.81
C VAL A 153 4.93 -4.68 22.48
N GLY A 154 5.27 -5.87 22.97
CA GLY A 154 6.59 -6.45 22.78
C GLY A 154 6.93 -6.69 21.30
N PHE A 155 8.18 -6.40 20.92
CA PHE A 155 8.72 -6.56 19.55
C PHE A 155 8.40 -7.94 18.96
N ASN A 156 8.60 -9.02 19.73
CA ASN A 156 8.38 -10.38 19.25
C ASN A 156 6.94 -10.67 18.81
N GLN A 157 5.96 -9.91 19.33
CA GLN A 157 4.56 -10.07 18.92
C GLN A 157 4.28 -9.42 17.57
N LYS A 158 5.00 -8.33 17.25
CA LYS A 158 4.84 -7.57 16.01
C LYS A 158 5.83 -7.96 14.91
N LYS A 159 6.88 -8.71 15.24
CA LYS A 159 7.87 -9.17 14.26
C LYS A 159 7.26 -10.17 13.27
N CYS A 160 7.57 -9.98 11.98
CA CYS A 160 7.14 -10.84 10.88
C CYS A 160 8.36 -11.28 10.06
N PRO A 161 8.93 -12.48 10.29
CA PRO A 161 10.10 -12.96 9.53
C PRO A 161 9.88 -12.97 8.02
N ALA A 162 8.69 -13.37 7.56
CA ALA A 162 8.40 -13.39 6.12
C ALA A 162 8.43 -11.99 5.47
N LEU A 163 8.16 -10.93 6.22
CA LEU A 163 8.36 -9.54 5.73
C LEU A 163 9.86 -9.20 5.67
N GLU A 164 10.66 -9.66 6.64
CA GLU A 164 12.11 -9.47 6.60
C GLU A 164 12.70 -10.13 5.36
N ASP A 165 12.36 -11.41 5.11
CA ASP A 165 12.81 -12.15 3.94
C ASP A 165 12.39 -11.47 2.62
N LEU A 166 11.15 -10.97 2.54
CA LEU A 166 10.66 -10.23 1.38
C LEU A 166 11.43 -8.91 1.18
N TYR A 167 11.69 -8.19 2.26
CA TYR A 167 12.43 -6.92 2.23
C TYR A 167 13.86 -7.12 1.74
N GLU A 168 14.59 -8.10 2.29
CA GLU A 168 15.97 -8.45 1.87
C GLU A 168 16.04 -8.88 0.40
N LEU A 169 14.95 -9.41 -0.14
CA LEU A 169 14.91 -9.86 -1.53
C LEU A 169 14.67 -8.71 -2.52
N LEU A 170 13.92 -7.67 -2.12
CA LEU A 170 13.46 -6.60 -3.01
C LEU A 170 14.33 -5.33 -2.96
N ILE A 171 15.20 -5.21 -1.96
CA ILE A 171 16.06 -4.04 -1.73
C ILE A 171 17.53 -4.41 -1.69
#